data_71bb3ed0a20f88a6b0342fe64a03d86e
#
_entry.id   71bb3ed0a20f88a6b0342fe64a03d86e
#
_cell.length_a   1.000
_cell.length_b   1.000
_cell.length_c   1.000
_cell.angle_alpha   90.00
_cell.angle_beta   90.00
_cell.angle_gamma   90.00
#
_symmetry.space_group_name_H-M   'P 1'
#
loop_
_entity.id
_entity.type
_entity.pdbx_description
1 polymer ?
#
loop_
_entity_poly.entity_id
_entity_poly.type
_entity_poly.pdbx_seq_one_letter_code
_entity_poly.pdbx_strand_id
1 'polypeptide(L)'
;MKLEDNIIGFHHVSIKAEDIERCIQFYEKLGFQVLHEWSLPEFNLEKCVMMFKANIGYYLEICDKNAQIPTQGRSRKEGDEYIENALLHICFIVRDARQAMNAAIEAGAKPLSNEVWEIDLSNKQKSVRVKNALVYSPNGEVVEFLEDVSFFSKK
;
A
#
# COMPACT_ATOMS: atom_id res chain seq x y z
N MET A 1 23.30 6.40 -19.90
CA MET A 1 21.87 6.01 -19.87
C MET A 1 21.20 7.00 -18.94
N LYS A 2 20.06 7.61 -19.33
CA LYS A 2 19.29 8.46 -18.44
C LYS A 2 18.57 7.59 -17.39
N LEU A 3 18.26 8.16 -16.23
CA LEU A 3 17.55 7.42 -15.17
C LEU A 3 16.18 6.91 -15.65
N GLU A 4 15.44 7.73 -16.39
CA GLU A 4 14.14 7.38 -16.96
C GLU A 4 14.19 6.16 -17.89
N ASP A 5 15.29 5.99 -18.65
CA ASP A 5 15.47 4.86 -19.57
C ASP A 5 15.89 3.58 -18.84
N ASN A 6 16.37 3.70 -17.59
CA ASN A 6 16.83 2.58 -16.77
C ASN A 6 15.74 2.00 -15.87
N ILE A 7 14.66 2.75 -15.63
CA ILE A 7 13.51 2.27 -14.85
C ILE A 7 12.61 1.45 -15.77
N ILE A 8 12.54 0.14 -15.53
CA ILE A 8 11.78 -0.81 -16.36
C ILE A 8 10.49 -1.30 -15.71
N GLY A 9 10.21 -0.88 -14.47
CA GLY A 9 8.99 -1.27 -13.76
C GLY A 9 8.99 -0.83 -12.31
N PHE A 10 7.85 -1.07 -11.67
CA PHE A 10 7.68 -0.91 -10.24
C PHE A 10 7.58 -2.31 -9.60
N HIS A 11 8.36 -2.60 -8.56
CA HIS A 11 8.42 -3.94 -7.99
C HIS A 11 7.51 -4.10 -6.77
N HIS A 12 7.79 -3.42 -5.67
CA HIS A 12 7.04 -3.61 -4.43
C HIS A 12 6.98 -2.34 -3.55
N VAL A 13 6.03 -2.37 -2.63
CA VAL A 13 6.03 -1.56 -1.41
C VAL A 13 6.47 -2.47 -0.27
N SER A 14 7.32 -1.98 0.63
CA SER A 14 7.71 -2.67 1.84
C SER A 14 7.08 -2.00 3.06
N ILE A 15 6.51 -2.80 3.96
CA ILE A 15 5.92 -2.36 5.21
C ILE A 15 6.50 -3.12 6.39
N LYS A 16 6.53 -2.49 7.54
CA LYS A 16 6.90 -3.11 8.82
C LYS A 16 5.63 -3.38 9.61
N ALA A 17 5.43 -4.62 10.03
CA ALA A 17 4.24 -5.07 10.73
C ALA A 17 4.51 -5.25 12.22
N GLU A 18 3.65 -4.70 13.08
CA GLU A 18 3.67 -4.95 14.52
C GLU A 18 3.30 -6.41 14.84
N ASP A 19 2.33 -6.96 14.14
CA ASP A 19 1.94 -8.37 14.15
C ASP A 19 1.95 -8.88 12.70
N ILE A 20 3.04 -9.55 12.34
CA ILE A 20 3.27 -9.96 10.95
C ILE A 20 2.23 -11.00 10.48
N GLU A 21 1.81 -11.93 11.34
CA GLU A 21 0.82 -12.95 10.96
C GLU A 21 -0.55 -12.33 10.68
N ARG A 22 -0.98 -11.41 11.52
CA ARG A 22 -2.22 -10.68 11.32
C ARG A 22 -2.17 -9.82 10.05
N CYS A 23 -1.03 -9.22 9.78
CA CYS A 23 -0.82 -8.42 8.56
C CYS A 23 -0.89 -9.31 7.31
N ILE A 24 -0.21 -10.45 7.30
CA ILE A 24 -0.28 -11.43 6.21
C ILE A 24 -1.71 -11.86 5.96
N GLN A 25 -2.44 -12.28 6.99
CA GLN A 25 -3.84 -12.71 6.88
C GLN A 25 -4.75 -11.65 6.27
N PHE A 26 -4.54 -10.37 6.62
CA PHE A 26 -5.28 -9.26 6.03
C PHE A 26 -5.03 -9.16 4.52
N TYR A 27 -3.77 -9.15 4.09
CA TYR A 27 -3.44 -9.05 2.67
C TYR A 27 -3.81 -10.31 1.87
N GLU A 28 -3.85 -11.49 2.51
CA GLU A 28 -4.42 -12.70 1.91
C GLU A 28 -5.90 -12.53 1.57
N LYS A 29 -6.70 -11.87 2.43
CA LYS A 29 -8.11 -11.53 2.15
C LYS A 29 -8.25 -10.54 0.99
N LEU A 30 -7.24 -9.70 0.76
CA LEU A 30 -7.13 -8.85 -0.42
C LEU A 30 -6.65 -9.60 -1.68
N GLY A 31 -6.37 -10.91 -1.55
CA GLY A 31 -5.98 -11.80 -2.65
C GLY A 31 -4.48 -11.82 -2.95
N PHE A 32 -3.65 -11.36 -2.03
CA PHE A 32 -2.22 -11.62 -2.09
C PHE A 32 -1.92 -13.05 -1.62
N GLN A 33 -0.83 -13.60 -2.12
CA GLN A 33 -0.33 -14.92 -1.71
C GLN A 33 1.14 -14.79 -1.32
N VAL A 34 1.54 -15.44 -0.23
CA VAL A 34 2.95 -15.52 0.16
C VAL A 34 3.69 -16.36 -0.88
N LEU A 35 4.68 -15.75 -1.52
CA LEU A 35 5.56 -16.43 -2.48
C LEU A 35 6.88 -16.89 -1.86
N HIS A 36 7.40 -16.11 -0.93
CA HIS A 36 8.70 -16.35 -0.34
C HIS A 36 8.77 -15.81 1.07
N GLU A 37 9.55 -16.48 1.91
CA GLU A 37 9.80 -16.09 3.30
C GLU A 37 11.29 -16.20 3.58
N TRP A 38 11.83 -15.25 4.36
CA TRP A 38 13.23 -15.27 4.79
C TRP A 38 13.42 -14.59 6.13
N SER A 39 14.62 -14.75 6.68
CA SER A 39 15.10 -14.07 7.88
C SER A 39 16.51 -13.51 7.64
N LEU A 40 16.85 -12.44 8.36
CA LEU A 40 18.18 -11.85 8.38
C LEU A 40 18.52 -11.51 9.85
N PRO A 41 19.00 -12.50 10.65
CA PRO A 41 19.23 -12.31 12.08
C PRO A 41 20.19 -11.17 12.40
N GLU A 42 21.15 -10.89 11.52
CA GLU A 42 22.10 -9.77 11.66
C GLU A 42 21.43 -8.40 11.66
N PHE A 43 20.18 -8.30 11.17
CA PHE A 43 19.34 -7.09 11.18
C PHE A 43 18.12 -7.21 12.09
N ASN A 44 18.13 -8.11 13.05
CA ASN A 44 16.97 -8.42 13.90
C ASN A 44 15.69 -8.75 13.12
N LEU A 45 15.81 -9.20 11.89
CA LEU A 45 14.71 -9.61 11.04
C LEU A 45 14.49 -11.11 11.23
N GLU A 46 13.49 -11.48 12.03
CA GLU A 46 13.15 -12.88 12.28
C GLU A 46 12.30 -13.46 11.14
N LYS A 47 11.43 -12.62 10.58
CA LYS A 47 10.56 -13.00 9.47
C LYS A 47 10.32 -11.83 8.53
N CYS A 48 10.49 -12.10 7.25
CA CYS A 48 10.02 -11.25 6.15
C CYS A 48 9.34 -12.11 5.11
N VAL A 49 8.28 -11.61 4.50
CA VAL A 49 7.58 -12.29 3.43
C VAL A 49 7.46 -11.41 2.21
N MET A 50 7.59 -12.02 1.03
CA MET A 50 7.19 -11.42 -0.23
C MET A 50 5.85 -12.01 -0.64
N MET A 51 4.86 -11.17 -0.71
CA MET A 51 3.52 -11.53 -1.17
C MET A 51 3.31 -11.03 -2.61
N PHE A 52 2.45 -11.70 -3.35
CA PHE A 52 2.16 -11.37 -4.75
C PHE A 52 0.66 -11.45 -5.03
N LYS A 53 0.15 -10.48 -5.77
CA LYS A 53 -1.22 -10.46 -6.27
C LYS A 53 -1.22 -10.62 -7.79
N ALA A 54 -1.50 -11.85 -8.24
CA ALA A 54 -1.30 -12.28 -9.62
C ALA A 54 -2.11 -11.48 -10.66
N ASN A 55 -3.36 -11.12 -10.34
CA ASN A 55 -4.24 -10.44 -11.30
C ASN A 55 -3.83 -8.99 -11.61
N ILE A 56 -2.95 -8.41 -10.80
CA ILE A 56 -2.43 -7.04 -11.03
C ILE A 56 -0.91 -6.99 -11.16
N GLY A 57 -0.22 -8.13 -10.97
CA GLY A 57 1.25 -8.21 -11.09
C GLY A 57 2.02 -7.44 -10.02
N TYR A 58 1.47 -7.34 -8.80
CA TYR A 58 2.03 -6.48 -7.75
C TYR A 58 2.60 -7.29 -6.59
N TYR A 59 3.75 -6.84 -6.08
CA TYR A 59 4.40 -7.41 -4.90
C TYR A 59 4.21 -6.52 -3.69
N LEU A 60 4.12 -7.13 -2.52
CA LEU A 60 4.14 -6.51 -1.21
C LEU A 60 5.14 -7.25 -0.32
N GLU A 61 6.10 -6.52 0.23
CA GLU A 61 7.04 -7.05 1.22
C GLU A 61 6.57 -6.69 2.62
N ILE A 62 6.55 -7.66 3.54
CA ILE A 62 6.17 -7.43 4.93
C ILE A 62 7.29 -7.95 5.83
N CYS A 63 7.91 -7.05 6.57
CA CYS A 63 8.93 -7.36 7.58
C CYS A 63 8.32 -7.30 8.98
N ASP A 64 8.85 -8.09 9.91
CA ASP A 64 8.45 -8.02 11.31
C ASP A 64 8.89 -6.70 11.98
N LYS A 65 8.33 -6.43 13.16
CA LYS A 65 8.50 -5.16 13.89
C LYS A 65 9.93 -4.86 14.34
N ASN A 66 10.71 -5.90 14.58
CA ASN A 66 12.06 -5.78 15.13
C ASN A 66 13.10 -5.54 14.04
N ALA A 67 12.74 -5.68 12.78
CA ALA A 67 13.63 -5.52 11.65
C ALA A 67 14.35 -4.17 11.67
N GLN A 68 15.66 -4.19 11.49
CA GLN A 68 16.54 -3.02 11.39
C GLN A 68 17.33 -3.07 10.09
N ILE A 69 16.64 -3.38 9.01
CA ILE A 69 17.26 -3.53 7.68
C ILE A 69 17.73 -2.17 7.12
N PRO A 70 18.87 -2.13 6.45
CA PRO A 70 19.41 -0.86 5.90
C PRO A 70 18.44 -0.16 4.93
N THR A 71 17.58 -0.92 4.25
CA THR A 71 16.61 -0.42 3.27
C THR A 71 15.48 0.42 3.89
N GLN A 72 15.25 0.35 5.20
CA GLN A 72 14.28 1.22 5.86
C GLN A 72 14.75 2.69 6.00
N GLY A 73 16.03 2.95 5.73
CA GLY A 73 16.63 4.23 5.98
C GLY A 73 16.87 4.49 7.48
N ARG A 74 17.18 5.70 7.82
CA ARG A 74 17.36 6.17 9.21
C ARG A 74 16.16 7.01 9.64
N SER A 75 15.93 7.08 10.93
CA SER A 75 15.02 8.07 11.52
C SER A 75 15.51 9.50 11.24
N ARG A 76 14.56 10.40 11.07
CA ARG A 76 14.84 11.82 10.90
C ARG A 76 15.51 12.41 12.14
N LYS A 77 16.30 13.44 11.89
CA LYS A 77 16.93 14.28 12.93
C LYS A 77 16.45 15.72 12.74
N GLU A 78 16.56 16.50 13.81
CA GLU A 78 16.32 17.94 13.71
C GLU A 78 17.24 18.56 12.63
N GLY A 79 16.66 19.39 11.76
CA GLY A 79 17.35 20.02 10.64
C GLY A 79 17.34 19.23 9.32
N ASP A 80 16.77 18.02 9.27
CA ASP A 80 16.57 17.31 8.02
C ASP A 80 15.52 18.04 7.14
N GLU A 81 15.81 18.22 5.85
CA GLU A 81 14.97 18.97 4.91
C GLU A 81 13.83 18.15 4.31
N TYR A 82 13.85 16.81 4.40
CA TYR A 82 12.83 15.93 3.84
C TYR A 82 11.77 15.54 4.86
N ILE A 83 10.58 15.20 4.37
CA ILE A 83 9.42 14.89 5.21
C ILE A 83 9.49 13.44 5.70
N GLU A 84 9.31 13.24 7.01
CA GLU A 84 9.06 11.91 7.59
C GLU A 84 7.62 11.46 7.26
N ASN A 85 7.41 10.14 7.12
CA ASN A 85 6.12 9.58 6.72
C ASN A 85 5.57 10.13 5.39
N ALA A 86 6.46 10.33 4.43
CA ALA A 86 6.08 10.83 3.10
C ALA A 86 5.18 9.85 2.33
N LEU A 87 5.24 8.54 2.61
CA LEU A 87 4.30 7.55 2.09
C LEU A 87 2.98 7.66 2.87
N LEU A 88 1.91 8.11 2.21
CA LEU A 88 0.62 8.38 2.85
C LEU A 88 -0.29 7.16 2.87
N HIS A 89 -0.42 6.44 1.77
CA HIS A 89 -1.34 5.31 1.63
C HIS A 89 -0.93 4.37 0.49
N ILE A 90 -1.54 3.20 0.51
CA ILE A 90 -1.51 2.23 -0.60
C ILE A 90 -2.88 2.28 -1.26
N CYS A 91 -2.94 2.52 -2.57
CA CYS A 91 -4.19 2.61 -3.31
C CYS A 91 -4.36 1.40 -4.24
N PHE A 92 -5.55 0.77 -4.16
CA PHE A 92 -5.98 -0.29 -5.06
C PHE A 92 -7.14 0.19 -5.92
N ILE A 93 -7.07 -0.08 -7.23
CA ILE A 93 -8.22 0.08 -8.12
C ILE A 93 -9.19 -1.06 -7.86
N VAL A 94 -10.46 -0.72 -7.64
CA VAL A 94 -11.54 -1.67 -7.36
C VAL A 94 -12.74 -1.41 -8.29
N ARG A 95 -13.60 -2.41 -8.44
CA ARG A 95 -14.83 -2.27 -9.21
C ARG A 95 -15.92 -1.52 -8.46
N ASP A 96 -15.93 -1.63 -7.13
CA ASP A 96 -16.91 -1.05 -6.23
C ASP A 96 -16.24 -0.74 -4.89
N ALA A 97 -16.10 0.54 -4.58
CA ALA A 97 -15.40 1.01 -3.38
C ALA A 97 -16.15 0.65 -2.08
N ARG A 98 -17.50 0.64 -2.12
CA ARG A 98 -18.32 0.25 -0.96
C ARG A 98 -18.13 -1.23 -0.62
N GLN A 99 -18.20 -2.10 -1.62
CA GLN A 99 -18.00 -3.53 -1.42
C GLN A 99 -16.58 -3.83 -0.94
N ALA A 100 -15.59 -3.18 -1.53
CA ALA A 100 -14.19 -3.34 -1.11
C ALA A 100 -13.96 -2.91 0.34
N MET A 101 -14.51 -1.76 0.75
CA MET A 101 -14.44 -1.27 2.12
C MET A 101 -15.09 -2.26 3.11
N ASN A 102 -16.30 -2.73 2.80
CA ASN A 102 -17.01 -3.69 3.67
C ASN A 102 -16.22 -4.99 3.81
N ALA A 103 -15.69 -5.54 2.71
CA ALA A 103 -14.88 -6.75 2.74
C ALA A 103 -13.58 -6.56 3.54
N ALA A 104 -12.95 -5.40 3.43
CA ALA A 104 -11.76 -5.08 4.21
C ALA A 104 -12.07 -4.98 5.72
N ILE A 105 -13.22 -4.40 6.10
CA ILE A 105 -13.67 -4.33 7.50
C ILE A 105 -13.93 -5.74 8.04
N GLU A 106 -14.58 -6.61 7.28
CA GLU A 106 -14.77 -8.02 7.62
C GLU A 106 -13.43 -8.76 7.78
N ALA A 107 -12.40 -8.36 7.02
CA ALA A 107 -11.04 -8.86 7.12
C ALA A 107 -10.23 -8.26 8.29
N GLY A 108 -10.83 -7.38 9.10
CA GLY A 108 -10.23 -6.80 10.30
C GLY A 108 -9.71 -5.38 10.17
N ALA A 109 -9.94 -4.72 9.05
CA ALA A 109 -9.63 -3.30 8.89
C ALA A 109 -10.58 -2.44 9.72
N LYS A 110 -10.16 -1.19 9.97
CA LYS A 110 -11.02 -0.16 10.60
C LYS A 110 -11.35 0.92 9.58
N PRO A 111 -12.59 1.41 9.50
CA PRO A 111 -12.92 2.48 8.57
C PRO A 111 -12.16 3.77 8.93
N LEU A 112 -11.57 4.41 7.92
CA LEU A 112 -11.10 5.79 8.00
C LEU A 112 -12.19 6.72 7.45
N SER A 113 -12.79 6.38 6.30
CA SER A 113 -14.00 7.04 5.81
C SER A 113 -15.24 6.27 6.27
N ASN A 114 -16.29 7.00 6.69
CA ASN A 114 -17.56 6.38 7.09
C ASN A 114 -18.42 5.95 5.89
N GLU A 115 -18.09 6.49 4.72
CA GLU A 115 -18.79 6.25 3.47
C GLU A 115 -17.85 6.33 2.28
N VAL A 116 -18.36 5.96 1.10
CA VAL A 116 -17.66 6.22 -0.16
C VAL A 116 -17.71 7.71 -0.43
N TRP A 117 -16.55 8.30 -0.64
CA TRP A 117 -16.44 9.71 -1.02
C TRP A 117 -16.48 9.85 -2.54
N GLU A 118 -17.20 10.86 -3.00
CA GLU A 118 -17.15 11.34 -4.37
C GLU A 118 -16.38 12.66 -4.38
N ILE A 119 -15.22 12.67 -5.03
CA ILE A 119 -14.32 13.81 -5.01
C ILE A 119 -14.17 14.34 -6.43
N ASP A 120 -14.34 15.63 -6.61
CA ASP A 120 -14.08 16.33 -7.86
C ASP A 120 -12.63 16.82 -7.89
N LEU A 121 -11.81 16.14 -8.70
CA LEU A 121 -10.42 16.48 -8.96
C LEU A 121 -10.25 17.24 -10.29
N SER A 122 -11.34 17.80 -10.81
CA SER A 122 -11.35 18.53 -12.08
C SER A 122 -10.49 19.79 -12.00
N ASN A 123 -9.91 20.15 -13.14
CA ASN A 123 -9.20 21.40 -13.33
C ASN A 123 -9.67 22.08 -14.62
N LYS A 124 -9.07 23.22 -15.00
CA LYS A 124 -9.41 23.98 -16.21
C LYS A 124 -9.28 23.17 -17.52
N GLN A 125 -8.50 22.11 -17.52
CA GLN A 125 -8.17 21.32 -18.70
C GLN A 125 -8.91 19.99 -18.77
N LYS A 126 -9.33 19.44 -17.60
CA LYS A 126 -9.87 18.09 -17.51
C LYS A 126 -10.88 17.96 -16.39
N SER A 127 -12.01 17.31 -16.71
CA SER A 127 -12.98 16.86 -15.69
C SER A 127 -12.60 15.47 -15.20
N VAL A 128 -12.35 15.33 -13.90
CA VAL A 128 -12.05 14.06 -13.23
C VAL A 128 -12.83 13.98 -11.93
N ARG A 129 -13.73 13.01 -11.83
CA ARG A 129 -14.41 12.66 -10.58
C ARG A 129 -13.99 11.27 -10.17
N VAL A 130 -13.72 11.10 -8.89
CA VAL A 130 -13.30 9.83 -8.30
C VAL A 130 -14.27 9.42 -7.22
N LYS A 131 -14.43 8.11 -7.07
CA LYS A 131 -15.11 7.50 -5.92
C LYS A 131 -14.10 6.65 -5.18
N ASN A 132 -13.95 6.92 -3.90
CA ASN A 132 -13.02 6.15 -3.07
C ASN A 132 -13.58 5.89 -1.67
N ALA A 133 -12.99 4.89 -1.03
CA ALA A 133 -13.19 4.60 0.37
C ALA A 133 -11.84 4.25 1.00
N LEU A 134 -11.66 4.60 2.26
CA LEU A 134 -10.40 4.43 2.97
C LEU A 134 -10.60 3.64 4.26
N VAL A 135 -9.64 2.78 4.54
CA VAL A 135 -9.57 2.01 5.78
C VAL A 135 -8.16 2.09 6.37
N TYR A 136 -8.05 1.85 7.67
CA TYR A 136 -6.79 1.46 8.29
C TYR A 136 -6.69 -0.07 8.23
N SER A 137 -5.58 -0.60 7.75
CA SER A 137 -5.27 -2.03 7.87
C SER A 137 -5.19 -2.42 9.36
N PRO A 138 -5.21 -3.71 9.70
CA PRO A 138 -4.95 -4.14 11.08
C PRO A 138 -3.59 -3.70 11.64
N ASN A 139 -2.64 -3.38 10.79
CA ASN A 139 -1.31 -2.88 11.15
C ASN A 139 -1.24 -1.34 11.22
N GLY A 140 -2.19 -0.62 10.64
CA GLY A 140 -2.35 0.83 10.76
C GLY A 140 -2.03 1.65 9.51
N GLU A 141 -1.49 1.05 8.44
CA GLU A 141 -1.35 1.77 7.18
C GLU A 141 -2.71 2.06 6.55
N VAL A 142 -2.81 3.20 5.90
CA VAL A 142 -4.01 3.57 5.15
C VAL A 142 -4.05 2.81 3.83
N VAL A 143 -5.18 2.15 3.58
CA VAL A 143 -5.50 1.50 2.30
C VAL A 143 -6.67 2.25 1.67
N GLU A 144 -6.47 2.72 0.45
CA GLU A 144 -7.48 3.37 -0.38
C GLU A 144 -8.02 2.38 -1.41
N PHE A 145 -9.33 2.35 -1.56
CA PHE A 145 -10.03 1.64 -2.63
C PHE A 145 -10.63 2.67 -3.58
N LEU A 146 -10.08 2.77 -4.78
CA LEU A 146 -10.46 3.73 -5.81
C LEU A 146 -11.23 3.01 -6.93
N GLU A 147 -12.43 3.48 -7.26
CA GLU A 147 -13.13 2.98 -8.45
C GLU A 147 -12.38 3.41 -9.72
N ASP A 148 -12.48 2.59 -10.75
CA ASP A 148 -11.73 2.76 -12.00
C ASP A 148 -11.84 4.20 -12.54
N VAL A 149 -10.74 4.89 -12.51
CA VAL A 149 -10.62 6.28 -12.98
C VAL A 149 -9.38 6.43 -13.86
N SER A 150 -9.52 7.13 -14.95
CA SER A 150 -8.38 7.43 -15.84
C SER A 150 -8.02 8.91 -15.80
N PHE A 151 -6.76 9.17 -15.49
CA PHE A 151 -6.16 10.50 -15.61
C PHE A 151 -5.63 10.78 -17.03
N PHE A 152 -5.69 9.81 -17.95
CA PHE A 152 -5.36 10.04 -19.35
C PHE A 152 -6.51 10.79 -20.06
N SER A 153 -6.18 11.71 -20.95
CA SER A 153 -7.17 12.28 -21.85
C SER A 153 -7.70 11.19 -22.77
N LYS A 154 -9.02 11.05 -22.89
CA LYS A 154 -9.59 10.23 -23.97
C LYS A 154 -9.09 10.80 -25.29
N LYS A 155 -8.37 9.99 -26.05
CA LYS A 155 -7.98 10.33 -27.43
C LYS A 155 -9.22 10.39 -28.29
#